data_895c3624f1dbe63d48fc3b123a52ab80
#
_entry.id   895c3624f1dbe63d48fc3b123a52ab80
#
_cell.length_a   1.000
_cell.length_b   1.000
_cell.length_c   1.000
_cell.angle_alpha   90.00
_cell.angle_beta   90.00
_cell.angle_gamma   90.00
#
_symmetry.space_group_name_H-M   'P 1'
#
loop_
_entity.id
_entity.type
_entity.pdbx_description
1 polymer ?
#
loop_
_entity_poly.entity_id
_entity_poly.type
_entity_poly.pdbx_seq_one_letter_code
_entity_poly.pdbx_strand_id
1 'polypeptide(L)'
;MTEENKKEIKVEYTGSYGFINAADQKNVIFFDDEENIGKKELSKSKIKDIKIYTKIIDKKNCITGLEYTIRSLYSGKDVVVTHKVSNEFDDYKHLELISGEYLKEIIIRFPNNAEYITQLGFITNKNNRIIAGEEDGEIKRIDMNEGKNIILGMSGYVGDKLNCIGCSYTSKKEFASSILFKFFFLRHLVKKDEEFKKKWDEKYNELAPEFKMIWRTVNLPDNCFNIIINTCL
;
A
#
# COMPACT_ATOMS: atom_id res chain seq x y z
N MET A 1 -33.44 3.60 -4.41
CA MET A 1 -32.22 4.28 -3.93
C MET A 1 -31.36 4.52 -5.14
N THR A 2 -31.29 5.77 -5.55
CA THR A 2 -30.55 6.22 -6.73
C THR A 2 -29.06 5.96 -6.58
N GLU A 3 -28.40 5.55 -7.64
CA GLU A 3 -26.94 5.31 -7.74
C GLU A 3 -26.07 6.57 -7.53
N GLU A 4 -26.67 7.65 -7.08
CA GLU A 4 -26.03 8.94 -6.88
C GLU A 4 -25.17 8.95 -5.61
N ASN A 5 -23.88 9.27 -5.82
CA ASN A 5 -22.86 9.59 -4.83
C ASN A 5 -22.07 8.44 -4.15
N LYS A 6 -21.63 7.44 -4.89
CA LYS A 6 -20.37 6.76 -4.52
C LYS A 6 -19.21 7.65 -4.94
N LYS A 7 -18.82 8.60 -4.10
CA LYS A 7 -17.58 9.35 -4.32
C LYS A 7 -16.42 8.35 -4.34
N GLU A 8 -15.95 8.05 -5.54
CA GLU A 8 -14.76 7.20 -5.69
C GLU A 8 -13.56 7.89 -5.05
N ILE A 9 -12.73 7.12 -4.35
CA ILE A 9 -11.49 7.63 -3.79
C ILE A 9 -10.61 8.06 -4.96
N LYS A 10 -10.15 9.29 -4.93
CA LYS A 10 -9.22 9.80 -5.93
C LYS A 10 -7.86 9.15 -5.70
N VAL A 11 -7.43 8.31 -6.63
CA VAL A 11 -6.07 7.77 -6.68
C VAL A 11 -5.24 8.67 -7.57
N GLU A 12 -4.11 9.12 -7.06
CA GLU A 12 -3.12 9.95 -7.74
C GLU A 12 -1.83 9.16 -7.92
N TYR A 13 -0.98 9.61 -8.84
CA TYR A 13 0.25 8.92 -9.21
C TYR A 13 1.43 9.85 -9.11
N THR A 14 2.56 9.31 -8.65
CA THR A 14 3.85 9.95 -8.86
C THR A 14 4.36 9.62 -10.26
N GLY A 15 5.27 10.43 -10.79
CA GLY A 15 6.08 9.98 -11.91
C GLY A 15 6.96 8.79 -11.50
N SER A 16 7.40 8.01 -12.46
CA SER A 16 8.41 6.98 -12.22
C SER A 16 9.78 7.64 -12.08
N TYR A 17 10.52 7.27 -11.03
CA TYR A 17 11.86 7.75 -10.74
C TYR A 17 12.86 6.64 -10.99
N GLY A 18 13.89 6.94 -11.77
CA GLY A 18 14.89 6.01 -12.30
C GLY A 18 15.05 6.19 -13.80
N PHE A 19 15.73 5.28 -14.43
CA PHE A 19 16.06 5.35 -15.84
C PHE A 19 15.71 4.06 -16.58
N ILE A 20 15.20 4.19 -17.80
CA ILE A 20 15.00 3.06 -18.71
C ILE A 20 15.79 3.38 -19.96
N ASN A 21 16.84 2.61 -20.21
CA ASN A 21 17.53 2.70 -21.48
C ASN A 21 16.68 2.03 -22.57
N ALA A 22 16.41 2.74 -23.64
CA ALA A 22 15.65 2.22 -24.78
C ALA A 22 16.28 0.94 -25.39
N ALA A 23 17.60 0.76 -25.24
CA ALA A 23 18.31 -0.44 -25.72
C ALA A 23 18.03 -1.69 -24.88
N ASP A 24 17.69 -1.54 -23.59
CA ASP A 24 17.47 -2.63 -22.65
C ASP A 24 15.99 -3.00 -22.48
N GLN A 25 15.08 -2.32 -23.18
CA GLN A 25 13.63 -2.56 -23.09
C GLN A 25 13.19 -4.00 -23.39
N LYS A 26 14.03 -4.82 -24.03
CA LYS A 26 13.68 -6.22 -24.36
C LYS A 26 13.60 -7.15 -23.15
N ASN A 27 14.29 -6.82 -22.04
CA ASN A 27 14.39 -7.67 -20.85
C ASN A 27 13.75 -7.03 -19.61
N VAL A 28 13.11 -5.88 -19.76
CA VAL A 28 12.52 -5.12 -18.66
C VAL A 28 11.00 -5.27 -18.68
N ILE A 29 10.43 -5.64 -17.56
CA ILE A 29 8.97 -5.82 -17.38
C ILE A 29 8.41 -4.57 -16.72
N PHE A 30 7.41 -3.97 -17.36
CA PHE A 30 6.58 -2.95 -16.71
C PHE A 30 5.67 -3.59 -15.68
N PHE A 31 5.51 -2.95 -14.55
CA PHE A 31 4.54 -3.33 -13.54
C PHE A 31 3.72 -2.12 -13.10
N ASP A 32 2.44 -2.35 -12.88
CA ASP A 32 1.50 -1.37 -12.34
C ASP A 32 0.47 -2.12 -11.50
N ASP A 33 0.40 -1.80 -10.21
CA ASP A 33 -0.54 -2.44 -9.30
C ASP A 33 -1.99 -2.07 -9.60
N GLU A 34 -2.23 -0.90 -10.19
CA GLU A 34 -3.57 -0.54 -10.59
C GLU A 34 -4.08 -1.44 -11.72
N GLU A 35 -3.23 -1.76 -12.68
CA GLU A 35 -3.59 -2.69 -13.76
C GLU A 35 -3.79 -4.11 -13.23
N ASN A 36 -2.94 -4.55 -12.28
CA ASN A 36 -2.95 -5.92 -11.78
C ASN A 36 -4.06 -6.19 -10.75
N ILE A 37 -4.38 -5.22 -9.88
CA ILE A 37 -5.34 -5.37 -8.77
C ILE A 37 -6.66 -4.69 -9.09
N GLY A 38 -6.61 -3.67 -9.94
CA GLY A 38 -7.73 -2.78 -10.25
C GLY A 38 -7.84 -1.61 -9.28
N LYS A 39 -8.03 -0.42 -9.84
CA LYS A 39 -8.13 0.87 -9.11
C LYS A 39 -9.08 0.82 -7.93
N LYS A 40 -10.24 0.21 -8.14
CA LYS A 40 -11.31 0.11 -7.13
C LYS A 40 -10.90 -0.73 -5.92
N GLU A 41 -10.15 -1.80 -6.11
CA GLU A 41 -9.69 -2.66 -5.02
C GLU A 41 -8.46 -2.03 -4.34
N LEU A 42 -7.53 -1.49 -5.11
CA LEU A 42 -6.35 -0.80 -4.60
C LEU A 42 -6.73 0.37 -3.69
N SER A 43 -7.72 1.19 -4.09
CA SER A 43 -8.21 2.33 -3.30
C SER A 43 -8.81 1.94 -1.94
N LYS A 44 -9.07 0.65 -1.71
CA LYS A 44 -9.68 0.09 -0.48
C LYS A 44 -8.73 -0.81 0.28
N SER A 45 -7.49 -0.78 -0.08
CA SER A 45 -6.46 -1.67 0.45
C SER A 45 -5.35 -0.88 1.11
N LYS A 46 -4.53 -1.55 1.89
CA LYS A 46 -3.31 -1.00 2.47
C LYS A 46 -2.17 -1.99 2.29
N ILE A 47 -0.96 -1.46 2.18
CA ILE A 47 0.25 -2.28 2.26
C ILE A 47 0.41 -2.76 3.71
N LYS A 48 0.60 -4.07 3.90
CA LYS A 48 0.75 -4.73 5.20
C LYS A 48 2.21 -5.02 5.52
N ASP A 49 2.95 -5.46 4.55
CA ASP A 49 4.38 -5.75 4.66
C ASP A 49 5.07 -5.50 3.32
N ILE A 50 6.39 -5.34 3.36
CA ILE A 50 7.20 -5.13 2.17
C ILE A 50 8.56 -5.79 2.32
N LYS A 51 9.02 -6.43 1.25
CA LYS A 51 10.35 -7.01 1.12
C LYS A 51 11.08 -6.38 -0.05
N ILE A 52 12.35 -6.09 0.14
CA ILE A 52 13.26 -5.60 -0.90
C ILE A 52 14.31 -6.68 -1.11
N TYR A 53 14.37 -7.22 -2.32
CA TYR A 53 15.33 -8.26 -2.71
C TYR A 53 16.60 -7.64 -3.27
N THR A 54 17.74 -8.18 -2.89
CA THR A 54 19.05 -7.74 -3.35
C THR A 54 19.90 -8.91 -3.86
N LYS A 55 20.78 -8.61 -4.81
CA LYS A 55 21.77 -9.55 -5.35
C LYS A 55 23.10 -8.83 -5.61
N ILE A 56 24.19 -9.51 -5.39
CA ILE A 56 25.51 -9.01 -5.73
C ILE A 56 25.74 -9.23 -7.23
N ILE A 57 25.78 -8.13 -7.98
CA ILE A 57 26.05 -8.12 -9.42
C ILE A 57 27.28 -7.21 -9.64
N ASP A 58 28.33 -7.74 -10.25
CA ASP A 58 29.59 -7.02 -10.49
C ASP A 58 30.17 -6.38 -9.21
N LYS A 59 30.14 -7.11 -8.09
CA LYS A 59 30.57 -6.69 -6.75
C LYS A 59 29.75 -5.55 -6.13
N LYS A 60 28.61 -5.19 -6.70
CA LYS A 60 27.67 -4.20 -6.17
C LYS A 60 26.42 -4.89 -5.65
N ASN A 61 25.90 -4.42 -4.53
CA ASN A 61 24.63 -4.91 -3.96
C ASN A 61 23.44 -4.20 -4.64
N CYS A 62 22.89 -4.82 -5.66
CA CYS A 62 21.84 -4.27 -6.51
C CYS A 62 20.45 -4.66 -6.02
N ILE A 63 19.47 -3.77 -6.18
CA ILE A 63 18.06 -4.09 -5.96
C ILE A 63 17.56 -4.89 -7.17
N THR A 64 17.04 -6.10 -6.93
CA THR A 64 16.57 -7.01 -7.98
C THR A 64 15.06 -7.20 -7.98
N GLY A 65 14.36 -6.68 -6.97
CA GLY A 65 12.90 -6.73 -6.96
C GLY A 65 12.28 -6.32 -5.65
N LEU A 66 10.96 -6.30 -5.68
CA LEU A 66 10.08 -6.02 -4.56
C LEU A 66 9.03 -7.11 -4.42
N GLU A 67 8.63 -7.37 -3.19
CA GLU A 67 7.42 -8.13 -2.86
C GLU A 67 6.74 -7.44 -1.69
N TYR A 68 5.43 -7.34 -1.74
CA TYR A 68 4.65 -6.80 -0.63
C TYR A 68 3.24 -7.38 -0.63
N THR A 69 2.66 -7.40 0.56
CA THR A 69 1.29 -7.85 0.76
C THR A 69 0.37 -6.65 0.83
N ILE A 70 -0.65 -6.64 -0.01
CA ILE A 70 -1.75 -5.70 0.04
C ILE A 70 -2.93 -6.36 0.73
N ARG A 71 -3.43 -5.75 1.79
CA ARG A 71 -4.61 -6.21 2.53
C ARG A 71 -5.83 -5.39 2.17
N SER A 72 -6.86 -6.04 1.66
CA SER A 72 -8.18 -5.43 1.48
C SER A 72 -8.80 -5.07 2.84
N LEU A 73 -9.18 -3.81 3.01
CA LEU A 73 -9.83 -3.33 4.24
C LEU A 73 -11.28 -3.79 4.38
N TYR A 74 -11.84 -4.43 3.34
CA TYR A 74 -13.22 -4.92 3.35
C TYR A 74 -13.34 -6.40 3.57
N SER A 75 -12.56 -7.15 2.81
CA SER A 75 -12.60 -8.61 2.87
C SER A 75 -11.58 -9.18 3.87
N GLY A 76 -10.61 -8.37 4.31
CA GLY A 76 -9.45 -8.83 5.06
C GLY A 76 -8.53 -9.73 4.25
N LYS A 77 -8.79 -9.86 2.95
CA LYS A 77 -8.05 -10.74 2.06
C LYS A 77 -6.69 -10.13 1.75
N ASP A 78 -5.65 -10.94 1.89
CA ASP A 78 -4.30 -10.59 1.52
C ASP A 78 -4.03 -10.99 0.07
N VAL A 79 -3.39 -10.08 -0.68
CA VAL A 79 -2.87 -10.31 -2.02
C VAL A 79 -1.37 -10.03 -1.98
N VAL A 80 -0.57 -11.02 -2.33
CA VAL A 80 0.88 -10.85 -2.47
C VAL A 80 1.17 -10.34 -3.87
N VAL A 81 1.87 -9.24 -3.94
CA VAL A 81 2.31 -8.59 -5.18
C VAL A 81 3.82 -8.75 -5.29
N THR A 82 4.30 -9.22 -6.42
CA THR A 82 5.72 -9.49 -6.64
C THR A 82 6.19 -8.84 -7.93
N HIS A 83 7.18 -7.98 -7.83
CA HIS A 83 7.85 -7.29 -8.94
C HIS A 83 9.31 -7.69 -8.98
N LYS A 84 9.61 -8.83 -9.58
CA LYS A 84 10.94 -9.36 -9.81
C LYS A 84 10.92 -10.31 -11.02
N VAL A 85 12.00 -10.32 -11.78
CA VAL A 85 12.13 -11.19 -12.97
C VAL A 85 12.64 -12.57 -12.59
N SER A 86 13.52 -12.66 -11.59
CA SER A 86 14.14 -13.89 -11.12
C SER A 86 13.82 -14.19 -9.66
N ASN A 87 13.79 -15.46 -9.31
CA ASN A 87 13.76 -15.91 -7.91
C ASN A 87 15.17 -16.03 -7.31
N GLU A 88 16.21 -15.69 -8.07
CA GLU A 88 17.59 -15.69 -7.58
C GLU A 88 17.89 -14.36 -6.90
N PHE A 89 18.12 -14.39 -5.61
CA PHE A 89 18.56 -13.26 -4.79
C PHE A 89 19.53 -13.78 -3.72
N ASP A 90 20.42 -12.91 -3.25
CA ASP A 90 21.40 -13.25 -2.21
C ASP A 90 20.85 -12.91 -0.82
N ASP A 91 20.07 -11.82 -0.70
CA ASP A 91 19.51 -11.36 0.55
C ASP A 91 18.19 -10.61 0.32
N TYR A 92 17.42 -10.44 1.38
CA TYR A 92 16.26 -9.54 1.38
C TYR A 92 16.11 -8.84 2.72
N LYS A 93 15.56 -7.64 2.69
CA LYS A 93 15.08 -6.94 3.89
C LYS A 93 13.58 -6.94 3.94
N HIS A 94 13.02 -7.01 5.14
CA HIS A 94 11.58 -7.11 5.38
C HIS A 94 11.13 -6.09 6.41
N LEU A 95 10.00 -5.43 6.15
CA LEU A 95 9.31 -4.54 7.08
C LEU A 95 7.84 -4.94 7.14
N GLU A 96 7.36 -5.32 8.32
CA GLU A 96 5.94 -5.50 8.60
C GLU A 96 5.36 -4.22 9.19
N LEU A 97 4.22 -3.76 8.64
CA LEU A 97 3.52 -2.57 9.09
C LEU A 97 2.49 -2.97 10.15
N ILE A 98 2.62 -2.42 11.33
CA ILE A 98 1.68 -2.64 12.43
C ILE A 98 0.37 -1.85 12.23
N SER A 99 -0.62 -2.09 13.09
CA SER A 99 -1.92 -1.40 13.02
C SER A 99 -1.76 0.13 13.04
N GLY A 100 -2.44 0.81 12.13
CA GLY A 100 -2.36 2.27 11.95
C GLY A 100 -1.07 2.75 11.29
N GLU A 101 -0.21 1.85 10.85
CA GLU A 101 1.01 2.18 10.12
C GLU A 101 0.79 2.11 8.62
N TYR A 102 1.39 3.05 7.89
CA TYR A 102 1.36 3.15 6.44
C TYR A 102 2.66 3.79 5.91
N LEU A 103 2.98 3.54 4.66
CA LEU A 103 4.15 4.10 4.00
C LEU A 103 3.88 5.58 3.69
N LYS A 104 4.80 6.46 4.12
CA LYS A 104 4.72 7.92 3.89
C LYS A 104 5.81 8.46 2.97
N GLU A 105 6.87 7.69 2.73
CA GLU A 105 8.01 8.15 1.94
C GLU A 105 8.71 6.98 1.26
N ILE A 106 9.17 7.21 0.03
CA ILE A 106 10.07 6.30 -0.69
C ILE A 106 11.41 7.02 -0.86
N ILE A 107 12.49 6.32 -0.54
CA ILE A 107 13.88 6.78 -0.75
C ILE A 107 14.45 5.99 -1.91
N ILE A 108 14.99 6.68 -2.88
CA ILE A 108 15.61 6.08 -4.07
C ILE A 108 16.99 6.71 -4.25
N ARG A 109 18.00 5.88 -4.55
CA ARG A 109 19.28 6.37 -5.08
C ARG A 109 19.54 5.76 -6.43
N PHE A 110 20.12 6.53 -7.29
CA PHE A 110 20.62 6.10 -8.59
C PHE A 110 21.89 6.88 -8.93
N PRO A 111 22.95 6.21 -9.39
CA PRO A 111 24.19 6.88 -9.80
C PRO A 111 23.94 7.73 -11.04
N ASN A 112 24.73 8.77 -11.22
CA ASN A 112 24.75 9.53 -12.45
C ASN A 112 25.03 8.58 -13.63
N ASN A 113 24.15 8.56 -14.64
CA ASN A 113 24.18 7.67 -15.80
C ASN A 113 23.92 6.20 -15.51
N ALA A 114 23.36 5.84 -14.36
CA ALA A 114 22.96 4.45 -14.10
C ALA A 114 21.54 4.17 -14.57
N GLU A 115 21.38 2.97 -15.06
CA GLU A 115 20.14 2.44 -15.64
C GLU A 115 19.28 1.71 -14.60
N TYR A 116 19.64 1.79 -13.32
CA TYR A 116 18.98 1.05 -12.24
C TYR A 116 19.10 1.76 -10.89
N ILE A 117 18.22 1.37 -10.00
CA ILE A 117 18.20 1.86 -8.61
C ILE A 117 19.28 1.12 -7.81
N THR A 118 20.19 1.88 -7.18
CA THR A 118 21.24 1.33 -6.32
C THR A 118 20.78 1.18 -4.87
N GLN A 119 19.90 2.05 -4.39
CA GLN A 119 19.31 1.95 -3.07
C GLN A 119 17.81 2.23 -3.12
N LEU A 120 17.05 1.43 -2.43
CA LEU A 120 15.61 1.60 -2.24
C LEU A 120 15.28 1.55 -0.76
N GLY A 121 14.45 2.47 -0.30
CA GLY A 121 13.96 2.50 1.06
C GLY A 121 12.52 2.98 1.17
N PHE A 122 11.88 2.58 2.26
CA PHE A 122 10.54 3.01 2.64
C PHE A 122 10.54 3.47 4.08
N ILE A 123 9.82 4.55 4.35
CA ILE A 123 9.62 5.09 5.69
C ILE A 123 8.12 5.14 5.99
N THR A 124 7.76 4.72 7.19
CA THR A 124 6.38 4.73 7.65
C THR A 124 6.04 6.01 8.43
N ASN A 125 4.75 6.27 8.64
CA ASN A 125 4.28 7.36 9.48
C ASN A 125 4.74 7.26 10.94
N LYS A 126 5.16 6.09 11.40
CA LYS A 126 5.75 5.85 12.74
C LYS A 126 7.28 5.91 12.73
N ASN A 127 7.87 6.33 11.61
CA ASN A 127 9.32 6.40 11.38
C ASN A 127 10.06 5.05 11.39
N ASN A 128 9.34 3.94 11.33
CA ASN A 128 9.95 2.66 10.99
C ASN A 128 10.45 2.74 9.55
N ARG A 129 11.59 2.10 9.29
CA ARG A 129 12.22 2.19 7.97
C ARG A 129 12.84 0.87 7.55
N ILE A 130 12.82 0.65 6.25
CA ILE A 130 13.57 -0.39 5.57
C ILE A 130 14.39 0.28 4.47
N ILE A 131 15.67 -0.04 4.36
CA ILE A 131 16.55 0.47 3.30
C ILE A 131 17.45 -0.69 2.86
N ALA A 132 17.52 -0.94 1.56
CA ALA A 132 18.36 -1.97 0.97
C ALA A 132 19.17 -1.41 -0.22
N GLY A 133 20.26 -2.08 -0.58
CA GLY A 133 21.19 -1.67 -1.64
C GLY A 133 22.30 -0.77 -1.13
N GLU A 134 23.03 -0.14 -2.05
CA GLU A 134 24.21 0.67 -1.78
C GLU A 134 23.92 2.17 -1.77
N GLU A 135 24.62 2.91 -0.92
CA GLU A 135 24.54 4.38 -0.86
C GLU A 135 25.39 5.04 -1.96
N ASP A 136 25.14 4.66 -3.21
CA ASP A 136 25.84 5.22 -4.37
C ASP A 136 24.89 6.08 -5.20
N GLY A 137 25.34 7.29 -5.54
CA GLY A 137 24.64 8.23 -6.41
C GLY A 137 23.72 9.24 -5.74
N GLU A 138 22.92 9.90 -6.55
CA GLU A 138 21.99 10.94 -6.14
C GLU A 138 20.80 10.34 -5.37
N ILE A 139 20.41 11.00 -4.28
CA ILE A 139 19.23 10.62 -3.50
C ILE A 139 18.00 11.37 -3.98
N LYS A 140 16.94 10.64 -4.24
CA LYS A 140 15.59 11.18 -4.48
C LYS A 140 14.65 10.68 -3.39
N ARG A 141 13.86 11.60 -2.86
CA ARG A 141 12.82 11.31 -1.88
C ARG A 141 11.45 11.60 -2.47
N ILE A 142 10.57 10.64 -2.42
CA ILE A 142 9.16 10.78 -2.80
C ILE A 142 8.38 10.86 -1.49
N ASP A 143 8.22 12.09 -0.99
CA ASP A 143 7.47 12.34 0.24
C ASP A 143 5.97 12.45 -0.08
N MET A 144 5.17 11.75 0.67
CA MET A 144 3.71 11.76 0.59
C MET A 144 3.11 12.96 1.33
N ASN A 145 3.62 14.18 1.03
CA ASN A 145 3.14 15.44 1.57
C ASN A 145 3.11 15.42 3.11
N GLU A 146 4.28 15.17 3.73
CA GLU A 146 4.44 15.07 5.18
C GLU A 146 3.52 14.04 5.85
N GLY A 147 3.19 12.97 5.13
CA GLY A 147 2.30 11.91 5.60
C GLY A 147 0.81 12.26 5.52
N LYS A 148 0.43 13.28 4.77
CA LYS A 148 -0.98 13.57 4.44
C LYS A 148 -1.54 12.62 3.39
N ASN A 149 -0.67 11.97 2.62
CA ASN A 149 -1.02 10.96 1.63
C ASN A 149 -0.54 9.57 2.07
N ILE A 150 -1.18 8.54 1.54
CA ILE A 150 -0.91 7.13 1.82
C ILE A 150 -0.57 6.45 0.51
N ILE A 151 0.54 5.73 0.47
CA ILE A 151 0.91 4.87 -0.66
C ILE A 151 0.00 3.66 -0.66
N LEU A 152 -0.63 3.40 -1.81
CA LEU A 152 -1.56 2.29 -2.02
C LEU A 152 -0.93 1.15 -2.80
N GLY A 153 -0.10 1.46 -3.78
CA GLY A 153 0.56 0.50 -4.66
C GLY A 153 1.75 1.14 -5.37
N MET A 154 2.43 0.37 -6.19
CA MET A 154 3.63 0.79 -6.88
C MET A 154 3.52 0.52 -8.38
N SER A 155 4.33 1.26 -9.14
CA SER A 155 4.51 1.09 -10.58
C SER A 155 5.98 1.27 -10.94
N GLY A 156 6.41 0.74 -12.07
CA GLY A 156 7.79 0.90 -12.49
C GLY A 156 8.23 -0.14 -13.51
N TYR A 157 9.54 -0.31 -13.57
CA TYR A 157 10.16 -1.27 -14.46
C TYR A 157 11.21 -2.10 -13.72
N VAL A 158 11.19 -3.39 -13.93
CA VAL A 158 12.12 -4.35 -13.35
C VAL A 158 12.66 -5.29 -14.44
N GLY A 159 13.98 -5.44 -14.48
CA GLY A 159 14.72 -6.44 -15.25
C GLY A 159 15.57 -7.26 -14.29
N ASP A 160 16.82 -7.51 -14.66
CA ASP A 160 17.81 -8.12 -13.74
C ASP A 160 18.01 -7.27 -12.49
N LYS A 161 17.72 -5.96 -12.60
CA LYS A 161 17.73 -4.98 -11.52
C LYS A 161 16.46 -4.15 -11.57
N LEU A 162 16.12 -3.51 -10.45
CA LEU A 162 15.03 -2.53 -10.43
C LEU A 162 15.48 -1.24 -11.14
N ASN A 163 14.84 -0.91 -12.25
CA ASN A 163 15.24 0.22 -13.09
C ASN A 163 14.61 1.54 -12.65
N CYS A 164 13.31 1.52 -12.38
CA CYS A 164 12.62 2.68 -11.84
C CYS A 164 11.42 2.27 -10.99
N ILE A 165 10.97 3.19 -10.16
CA ILE A 165 9.80 3.02 -9.29
C ILE A 165 9.01 4.31 -9.17
N GLY A 166 7.71 4.20 -9.18
CA GLY A 166 6.73 5.21 -8.81
C GLY A 166 5.70 4.61 -7.87
N CYS A 167 4.72 5.38 -7.47
CA CYS A 167 3.62 4.85 -6.66
C CYS A 167 2.28 5.52 -6.97
N SER A 168 1.22 4.77 -6.70
CA SER A 168 -0.14 5.26 -6.58
C SER A 168 -0.42 5.62 -5.13
N TYR A 169 -1.10 6.74 -4.89
CA TYR A 169 -1.40 7.23 -3.55
C TYR A 169 -2.76 7.92 -3.48
N THR A 170 -3.26 8.11 -2.29
CA THR A 170 -4.47 8.90 -2.03
C THR A 170 -4.29 9.76 -0.79
N SER A 171 -5.12 10.80 -0.65
CA SER A 171 -5.09 11.58 0.58
C SER A 171 -5.59 10.76 1.77
N LYS A 172 -4.93 10.89 2.93
CA LYS A 172 -5.34 10.24 4.16
C LYS A 172 -6.79 10.59 4.53
N LYS A 173 -7.21 11.82 4.26
CA LYS A 173 -8.58 12.28 4.53
C LYS A 173 -9.60 11.54 3.67
N GLU A 174 -9.35 11.37 2.37
CA GLU A 174 -10.25 10.63 1.49
C GLU A 174 -10.30 9.15 1.85
N PHE A 175 -9.13 8.55 2.14
CA PHE A 175 -9.02 7.17 2.58
C PHE A 175 -9.83 6.93 3.88
N ALA A 176 -9.61 7.75 4.91
CA ALA A 176 -10.35 7.67 6.17
C ALA A 176 -11.85 7.90 5.95
N SER A 177 -12.24 8.91 5.18
CA SER A 177 -13.66 9.21 4.91
C SER A 177 -14.37 8.05 4.24
N SER A 178 -13.73 7.33 3.33
CA SER A 178 -14.34 6.18 2.67
C SER A 178 -14.58 5.01 3.61
N ILE A 179 -13.66 4.79 4.54
CA ILE A 179 -13.80 3.76 5.59
C ILE A 179 -14.93 4.15 6.54
N LEU A 180 -14.94 5.41 7.01
CA LEU A 180 -15.93 5.91 7.95
C LEU A 180 -17.35 5.89 7.39
N PHE A 181 -17.53 6.27 6.12
CA PHE A 181 -18.83 6.21 5.46
C PHE A 181 -19.44 4.80 5.53
N LYS A 182 -18.63 3.76 5.40
CA LYS A 182 -19.10 2.38 5.50
C LYS A 182 -19.40 1.95 6.91
N PHE A 183 -18.65 2.42 7.90
CA PHE A 183 -19.02 2.22 9.30
C PHE A 183 -20.39 2.81 9.61
N PHE A 184 -20.67 4.03 9.13
CA PHE A 184 -22.00 4.64 9.27
C PHE A 184 -23.09 3.84 8.58
N PHE A 185 -22.83 3.37 7.35
CA PHE A 185 -23.77 2.56 6.60
C PHE A 185 -24.05 1.21 7.25
N LEU A 186 -23.01 0.49 7.68
CA LEU A 186 -23.14 -0.78 8.40
C LEU A 186 -23.89 -0.58 9.71
N ARG A 187 -23.56 0.47 10.46
CA ARG A 187 -24.29 0.81 11.70
C ARG A 187 -25.77 1.06 11.45
N HIS A 188 -26.08 1.79 10.39
CA HIS A 188 -27.47 2.05 10.01
C HIS A 188 -28.21 0.75 9.68
N LEU A 189 -27.60 -0.17 8.93
CA LEU A 189 -28.19 -1.48 8.63
C LEU A 189 -28.40 -2.32 9.91
N VAL A 190 -27.38 -2.44 10.75
CA VAL A 190 -27.45 -3.19 12.02
C VAL A 190 -28.55 -2.66 12.94
N LYS A 191 -28.79 -1.32 12.92
CA LYS A 191 -29.86 -0.71 13.75
C LYS A 191 -31.27 -0.84 13.19
N LYS A 192 -31.43 -0.97 11.88
CA LYS A 192 -32.73 -0.96 11.20
C LYS A 192 -33.19 -2.31 10.72
N ASP A 193 -32.30 -3.27 10.54
CA ASP A 193 -32.61 -4.56 9.96
C ASP A 193 -32.17 -5.68 10.91
N GLU A 194 -33.16 -6.25 11.63
CA GLU A 194 -32.92 -7.31 12.62
C GLU A 194 -32.40 -8.61 11.95
N GLU A 195 -32.78 -8.88 10.71
CA GLU A 195 -32.28 -10.04 9.97
C GLU A 195 -30.81 -9.83 9.58
N PHE A 196 -30.46 -8.63 9.14
CA PHE A 196 -29.08 -8.25 8.85
C PHE A 196 -28.22 -8.32 10.13
N LYS A 197 -28.72 -7.80 11.24
CA LYS A 197 -28.05 -7.86 12.53
C LYS A 197 -27.77 -9.31 12.96
N LYS A 198 -28.77 -10.20 12.86
CA LYS A 198 -28.61 -11.60 13.19
C LYS A 198 -27.52 -12.28 12.34
N LYS A 199 -27.54 -12.09 11.02
CA LYS A 199 -26.52 -12.60 10.11
C LYS A 199 -25.13 -12.00 10.39
N TRP A 200 -25.09 -10.73 10.81
CA TRP A 200 -23.87 -10.03 11.19
C TRP A 200 -23.25 -10.62 12.46
N ASP A 201 -24.09 -10.87 13.47
CA ASP A 201 -23.67 -11.43 14.76
C ASP A 201 -23.25 -12.91 14.64
N GLU A 202 -23.91 -13.70 13.80
CA GLU A 202 -23.56 -15.10 13.51
C GLU A 202 -22.15 -15.21 12.91
N LYS A 203 -21.74 -14.26 12.07
CA LYS A 203 -20.41 -14.25 11.46
C LYS A 203 -19.29 -13.71 12.36
N TYR A 204 -19.61 -13.17 13.52
CA TYR A 204 -18.61 -12.52 14.38
C TYR A 204 -17.44 -13.44 14.77
N ASN A 205 -17.71 -14.70 15.06
CA ASN A 205 -16.67 -15.65 15.48
C ASN A 205 -15.70 -16.01 14.35
N GLU A 206 -16.16 -15.93 13.11
CA GLU A 206 -15.38 -16.22 11.91
C GLU A 206 -14.53 -15.02 11.46
N LEU A 207 -14.77 -13.83 12.03
CA LEU A 207 -14.09 -12.62 11.63
C LEU A 207 -12.63 -12.58 12.13
N ALA A 208 -11.74 -12.11 11.29
CA ALA A 208 -10.40 -11.74 11.70
C ALA A 208 -10.41 -10.63 12.79
N PRO A 209 -9.36 -10.52 13.64
CA PRO A 209 -9.34 -9.59 14.77
C PRO A 209 -9.67 -8.13 14.40
N GLU A 210 -9.22 -7.68 13.24
CA GLU A 210 -9.49 -6.33 12.73
C GLU A 210 -10.98 -6.10 12.47
N PHE A 211 -11.67 -7.11 11.95
CA PHE A 211 -13.11 -7.06 11.68
C PHE A 211 -13.93 -7.18 12.96
N LYS A 212 -13.43 -7.90 13.97
CA LYS A 212 -14.04 -7.88 15.32
C LYS A 212 -14.02 -6.49 15.93
N MET A 213 -12.97 -5.72 15.68
CA MET A 213 -12.92 -4.32 16.09
C MET A 213 -13.98 -3.48 15.36
N ILE A 214 -14.14 -3.67 14.05
CA ILE A 214 -15.20 -3.02 13.26
C ILE A 214 -16.57 -3.37 13.82
N TRP A 215 -16.84 -4.66 14.06
CA TRP A 215 -18.09 -5.12 14.61
C TRP A 215 -18.39 -4.47 15.97
N ARG A 216 -17.42 -4.44 16.88
CA ARG A 216 -17.55 -3.79 18.19
C ARG A 216 -17.86 -2.31 18.05
N THR A 217 -17.16 -1.61 17.17
CA THR A 217 -17.37 -0.18 16.91
C THR A 217 -18.77 0.12 16.37
N VAL A 218 -19.27 -0.70 15.44
CA VAL A 218 -20.62 -0.55 14.87
C VAL A 218 -21.71 -0.74 15.91
N ASN A 219 -21.49 -1.63 16.89
CA ASN A 219 -22.43 -1.93 17.95
C ASN A 219 -22.32 -1.03 19.21
N LEU A 220 -21.39 -0.07 19.24
CA LEU A 220 -21.28 0.87 20.35
C LEU A 220 -22.52 1.77 20.49
N PRO A 221 -22.85 2.24 21.71
CA PRO A 221 -23.80 3.33 21.91
C PRO A 221 -23.45 4.56 21.07
N ASP A 222 -24.45 5.35 20.67
CA ASP A 222 -24.27 6.48 19.75
C ASP A 222 -23.23 7.50 20.23
N ASN A 223 -23.23 7.80 21.53
CA ASN A 223 -22.27 8.71 22.13
C ASN A 223 -20.84 8.22 22.01
N CYS A 224 -20.57 6.94 22.29
CA CYS A 224 -19.24 6.33 22.16
C CYS A 224 -18.80 6.24 20.71
N PHE A 225 -19.69 5.86 19.81
CA PHE A 225 -19.44 5.79 18.37
C PHE A 225 -19.05 7.15 17.82
N ASN A 226 -19.81 8.22 18.17
CA ASN A 226 -19.53 9.57 17.69
C ASN A 226 -18.19 10.11 18.21
N ILE A 227 -17.79 9.78 19.46
CA ILE A 227 -16.47 10.15 19.98
C ILE A 227 -15.36 9.51 19.15
N ILE A 228 -15.43 8.21 18.88
CA ILE A 228 -14.43 7.51 18.08
C ILE A 228 -14.33 8.10 16.68
N ILE A 229 -15.47 8.35 16.02
CA ILE A 229 -15.49 8.93 14.68
C ILE A 229 -14.86 10.32 14.64
N ASN A 230 -15.21 11.19 15.60
CA ASN A 230 -14.66 12.54 15.67
C ASN A 230 -13.16 12.56 16.01
N THR A 231 -12.64 11.51 16.64
CA THR A 231 -11.20 11.38 16.95
C THR A 231 -10.41 10.87 15.73
N CYS A 232 -11.07 10.17 14.80
CA CYS A 232 -10.43 9.61 13.61
C CYS A 232 -10.45 10.55 12.39
N LEU A 233 -11.24 11.63 12.43
CA LEU A 233 -11.31 12.68 11.39
C LEU A 233 -10.32 13.81 11.66
#